data_86e39ca5658cf02a3bc3e7a37ab2124b
#
_entry.id   86e39ca5658cf02a3bc3e7a37ab2124b
#
_cell.length_a   1.000
_cell.length_b   1.000
_cell.length_c   1.000
_cell.angle_alpha   90.00
_cell.angle_beta   90.00
_cell.angle_gamma   90.00
#
_symmetry.space_group_name_H-M   'P 1'
#
loop_
_entity.id
_entity.type
_entity.pdbx_description
1 polymer ?
#
loop_
_entity_poly.entity_id
_entity_poly.type
_entity_poly.pdbx_seq_one_letter_code
_entity_poly.pdbx_strand_id
1 'polypeptide(L)'
;MDTTIDKKRTPEQRRRAVANLFDFVVKGGIADTRRMPSVVIDEGHKSTIHRYLPVAGPLSGDPVLLVPPLGSQAACFDLRRGCSLTEHLLTSGRPTYLVDYGEIGLSDRDLGIEFWVTEVIPNAIRKVSEDAGGKPVHLIGWCLGGLISILTTAAYDNLPIKSVTMVASPFDLSKHPVVAPLRRAGKYTGGRIVGTALKVLGGLPAMIVGPAFKATSLTVYLKKPKTLIKHRDDREFLAQIEAVDGLMNSMLAYPGRATLQVYQRLVQRNELADGKIGGPNRLIDLADVRVPVMNVAGSSDVLVPVAVAHHVGELLPNSPDVRLETAPGGHLGVLTGRSAATTTWAMIDDFLDQQPA
;
A
#
# COMPACT_ATOMS: atom_id res chain seq x y z
N MET A 1 31.06 -17.85 9.70
CA MET A 1 30.92 -17.44 11.13
C MET A 1 31.39 -15.98 11.21
N ASP A 2 30.50 -15.02 11.15
CA ASP A 2 30.84 -13.60 11.06
C ASP A 2 31.00 -13.04 12.48
N THR A 3 32.23 -12.79 12.90
CA THR A 3 32.67 -12.37 14.26
C THR A 3 32.59 -10.84 14.44
N THR A 4 31.77 -10.10 13.69
CA THR A 4 31.70 -8.65 13.71
C THR A 4 30.74 -8.05 14.76
N ILE A 5 30.36 -8.79 15.81
CA ILE A 5 29.36 -8.33 16.80
C ILE A 5 29.95 -7.44 17.91
N ASP A 6 31.23 -7.27 18.02
CA ASP A 6 31.84 -6.61 19.20
C ASP A 6 32.85 -5.48 18.90
N LYS A 7 32.49 -4.52 18.05
CA LYS A 7 33.13 -3.20 18.19
C LYS A 7 32.65 -2.60 19.50
N LYS A 8 33.56 -2.35 20.47
CA LYS A 8 33.26 -1.71 21.76
C LYS A 8 32.50 -0.39 21.47
N ARG A 9 31.23 -0.34 21.89
CA ARG A 9 30.41 0.88 21.74
C ARG A 9 31.02 2.02 22.53
N THR A 10 30.91 3.23 21.99
CA THR A 10 31.30 4.45 22.68
C THR A 10 30.42 4.67 23.93
N PRO A 11 30.88 5.45 24.92
CA PRO A 11 30.05 5.80 26.08
C PRO A 11 28.72 6.46 25.66
N GLU A 12 28.71 7.25 24.63
CA GLU A 12 27.50 7.89 24.07
C GLU A 12 26.52 6.86 23.49
N GLN A 13 26.99 5.91 22.69
CA GLN A 13 26.17 4.83 22.17
C GLN A 13 25.55 3.97 23.29
N ARG A 14 26.28 3.73 24.36
CA ARG A 14 25.76 3.02 25.54
C ARG A 14 24.64 3.81 26.22
N ARG A 15 24.81 5.13 26.40
CA ARG A 15 23.77 6.01 26.96
C ARG A 15 22.52 6.00 26.10
N ARG A 16 22.65 6.13 24.77
CA ARG A 16 21.51 6.05 23.83
C ARG A 16 20.79 4.71 23.94
N ALA A 17 21.54 3.59 24.00
CA ALA A 17 20.94 2.27 24.13
C ALA A 17 20.13 2.11 25.44
N VAL A 18 20.66 2.64 26.57
CA VAL A 18 19.94 2.64 27.85
C VAL A 18 18.70 3.53 27.80
N ALA A 19 18.81 4.73 27.21
CA ALA A 19 17.68 5.64 27.05
C ALA A 19 16.58 5.03 26.17
N ASN A 20 16.94 4.39 25.06
CA ASN A 20 15.99 3.72 24.19
C ASN A 20 15.28 2.55 24.91
N LEU A 21 16.03 1.76 25.70
CA LEU A 21 15.45 0.69 26.50
C LEU A 21 14.48 1.22 27.56
N PHE A 22 14.86 2.31 28.23
CA PHE A 22 14.01 2.98 29.22
C PHE A 22 12.71 3.47 28.56
N ASP A 23 12.79 4.17 27.42
CA ASP A 23 11.61 4.66 26.70
C ASP A 23 10.70 3.52 26.28
N PHE A 24 11.28 2.42 25.78
CA PHE A 24 10.51 1.24 25.38
C PHE A 24 9.77 0.58 26.54
N VAL A 25 10.44 0.42 27.69
CA VAL A 25 9.86 -0.29 28.85
C VAL A 25 8.94 0.61 29.68
N VAL A 26 9.34 1.87 29.91
CA VAL A 26 8.63 2.78 30.83
C VAL A 26 7.59 3.65 30.14
N LYS A 27 7.88 4.12 28.91
CA LYS A 27 6.96 4.97 28.14
C LYS A 27 6.04 4.17 27.23
N GLY A 28 6.22 2.85 27.17
CA GLY A 28 5.39 1.97 26.34
C GLY A 28 5.70 2.02 24.83
N GLY A 29 6.86 2.59 24.43
CA GLY A 29 7.31 2.63 23.07
C GLY A 29 8.27 3.77 22.75
N ILE A 30 8.88 3.69 21.57
CA ILE A 30 9.82 4.68 21.04
C ILE A 30 9.22 5.46 19.88
N ALA A 31 8.34 4.78 19.08
CA ALA A 31 7.74 5.35 17.90
C ALA A 31 6.61 6.34 18.26
N ASP A 32 6.62 7.51 17.65
CA ASP A 32 5.46 8.40 17.67
C ASP A 32 4.52 8.03 16.52
N THR A 33 3.52 7.20 16.83
CA THR A 33 2.53 6.69 15.87
C THR A 33 1.25 7.53 15.83
N ARG A 34 1.26 8.73 16.43
CA ARG A 34 0.12 9.65 16.34
C ARG A 34 -0.08 10.05 14.88
N ARG A 35 -1.30 9.90 14.40
CA ARG A 35 -1.65 10.26 13.03
C ARG A 35 -1.66 11.77 12.82
N MET A 36 -1.48 12.19 11.56
CA MET A 36 -1.69 13.57 11.17
C MET A 36 -3.13 13.98 11.44
N PRO A 37 -3.36 15.21 11.97
CA PRO A 37 -4.69 15.71 12.19
C PRO A 37 -5.52 15.76 10.89
N SER A 38 -6.76 15.31 10.95
CA SER A 38 -7.67 15.30 9.81
C SER A 38 -9.09 15.64 10.23
N VAL A 39 -9.91 16.00 9.27
CA VAL A 39 -11.35 16.14 9.38
C VAL A 39 -12.03 15.20 8.41
N VAL A 40 -13.16 14.65 8.80
CA VAL A 40 -14.01 13.84 7.93
C VAL A 40 -14.81 14.79 7.03
N ILE A 41 -14.77 14.55 5.72
CA ILE A 41 -15.53 15.33 4.73
C ILE A 41 -16.71 14.55 4.13
N ASP A 42 -16.67 13.22 4.19
CA ASP A 42 -17.76 12.35 3.76
C ASP A 42 -17.71 11.01 4.49
N GLU A 43 -18.87 10.44 4.81
CA GLU A 43 -19.01 9.13 5.41
C GLU A 43 -20.00 8.28 4.62
N GLY A 44 -19.55 7.12 4.17
CA GLY A 44 -20.34 6.13 3.48
C GLY A 44 -20.03 4.71 3.92
N HIS A 45 -20.71 3.73 3.35
CA HIS A 45 -20.44 2.34 3.65
C HIS A 45 -19.03 1.97 3.18
N LYS A 46 -18.14 1.63 4.12
CA LYS A 46 -16.70 1.34 3.85
C LYS A 46 -15.97 2.47 3.13
N SER A 47 -16.35 3.71 3.39
CA SER A 47 -15.83 4.87 2.71
C SER A 47 -15.92 6.10 3.61
N THR A 48 -15.01 6.22 4.56
CA THR A 48 -14.80 7.47 5.30
C THR A 48 -13.69 8.26 4.62
N ILE A 49 -13.98 9.48 4.20
CA ILE A 49 -13.01 10.32 3.50
C ILE A 49 -12.48 11.37 4.47
N HIS A 50 -11.19 11.32 4.71
CA HIS A 50 -10.47 12.25 5.57
C HIS A 50 -9.74 13.28 4.72
N ARG A 51 -9.87 14.56 5.07
CA ARG A 51 -8.98 15.64 4.64
C ARG A 51 -7.99 15.93 5.75
N TYR A 52 -6.71 15.83 5.47
CA TYR A 52 -5.67 16.17 6.43
C TYR A 52 -5.50 17.67 6.58
N LEU A 53 -5.21 18.13 7.80
CA LEU A 53 -4.99 19.53 8.10
C LEU A 53 -3.56 19.97 7.73
N PRO A 54 -3.37 21.22 7.27
CA PRO A 54 -2.04 21.72 6.95
C PRO A 54 -1.08 21.64 8.14
N VAL A 55 0.19 21.29 7.86
CA VAL A 55 1.26 21.31 8.88
C VAL A 55 1.83 22.70 9.03
N ALA A 56 2.05 23.41 7.90
CA ALA A 56 2.59 24.76 7.87
C ALA A 56 2.12 25.48 6.60
N GLY A 57 1.50 26.64 6.76
CA GLY A 57 1.07 27.47 5.64
C GLY A 57 -0.12 26.91 4.84
N PRO A 58 -0.55 27.63 3.80
CA PRO A 58 -1.66 27.20 2.94
C PRO A 58 -1.22 26.07 2.00
N LEU A 59 -2.15 25.14 1.75
CA LEU A 59 -1.98 24.11 0.72
C LEU A 59 -2.40 24.67 -0.64
N SER A 60 -1.63 24.43 -1.70
CA SER A 60 -1.84 25.09 -2.99
C SER A 60 -1.85 24.16 -4.21
N GLY A 61 -1.35 22.96 -4.11
CA GLY A 61 -1.30 21.99 -5.22
C GLY A 61 -2.66 21.41 -5.61
N ASP A 62 -2.65 20.47 -6.54
CA ASP A 62 -3.79 19.63 -6.82
C ASP A 62 -3.97 18.58 -5.73
N PRO A 63 -5.22 18.16 -5.43
CA PRO A 63 -5.49 17.24 -4.34
C PRO A 63 -4.93 15.84 -4.61
N VAL A 64 -4.41 15.21 -3.55
CA VAL A 64 -3.92 13.84 -3.56
C VAL A 64 -4.83 12.96 -2.74
N LEU A 65 -5.38 11.89 -3.31
CA LEU A 65 -6.15 10.87 -2.61
C LEU A 65 -5.28 9.62 -2.38
N LEU A 66 -5.06 9.28 -1.12
CA LEU A 66 -4.37 8.07 -0.70
C LEU A 66 -5.35 6.90 -0.63
N VAL A 67 -5.02 5.81 -1.34
CA VAL A 67 -5.87 4.62 -1.47
C VAL A 67 -5.15 3.41 -0.85
N PRO A 68 -5.55 2.99 0.37
CA PRO A 68 -4.93 1.85 1.04
C PRO A 68 -5.34 0.51 0.40
N PRO A 69 -4.56 -0.55 0.60
CA PRO A 69 -4.96 -1.88 0.20
C PRO A 69 -6.05 -2.43 1.12
N LEU A 70 -6.82 -3.39 0.63
CA LEU A 70 -7.69 -4.19 1.48
C LEU A 70 -6.82 -4.98 2.48
N GLY A 71 -7.28 -5.12 3.70
CA GLY A 71 -6.59 -5.87 4.76
C GLY A 71 -5.47 -5.09 5.48
N SER A 72 -5.15 -3.87 5.08
CA SER A 72 -4.26 -2.99 5.83
C SER A 72 -5.02 -1.77 6.34
N GLN A 73 -4.65 -1.31 7.53
CA GLN A 73 -5.16 -0.03 7.99
C GLN A 73 -4.61 1.11 7.11
N ALA A 74 -5.41 2.16 6.98
CA ALA A 74 -5.05 3.41 6.31
C ALA A 74 -3.78 4.08 6.88
N ALA A 75 -3.39 3.70 8.12
CA ALA A 75 -2.12 4.06 8.76
C ALA A 75 -0.87 3.70 7.95
N CYS A 76 -0.96 2.86 6.93
CA CYS A 76 0.18 2.53 6.07
C CYS A 76 0.80 3.76 5.39
N PHE A 77 0.02 4.82 5.16
CA PHE A 77 0.50 6.08 4.60
C PHE A 77 0.95 7.09 5.66
N ASP A 78 0.58 6.87 6.93
CA ASP A 78 0.90 7.73 8.06
C ASP A 78 1.46 6.89 9.22
N LEU A 79 2.58 6.20 8.97
CA LEU A 79 3.08 5.14 9.83
C LEU A 79 3.56 5.66 11.20
N ARG A 80 4.36 6.71 11.20
CA ARG A 80 4.88 7.42 12.38
C ARG A 80 5.41 8.80 12.01
N ARG A 81 5.55 9.69 12.98
CA ARG A 81 6.21 11.00 12.76
C ARG A 81 7.63 10.80 12.24
N GLY A 82 8.01 11.61 11.23
CA GLY A 82 9.28 11.50 10.52
C GLY A 82 9.37 10.31 9.54
N CYS A 83 8.29 9.50 9.41
CA CYS A 83 8.17 8.46 8.38
C CYS A 83 6.69 8.31 7.99
N SER A 84 6.14 9.36 7.38
CA SER A 84 4.75 9.47 6.96
C SER A 84 4.70 10.13 5.58
N LEU A 85 4.21 9.40 4.58
CA LEU A 85 3.97 9.97 3.25
C LEU A 85 2.92 11.10 3.33
N THR A 86 1.92 10.95 4.19
CA THR A 86 0.91 11.99 4.45
C THR A 86 1.56 13.29 4.95
N GLU A 87 2.44 13.22 5.96
CA GLU A 87 3.18 14.36 6.49
C GLU A 87 4.06 15.01 5.41
N HIS A 88 4.71 14.18 4.59
CA HIS A 88 5.56 14.61 3.49
C HIS A 88 4.77 15.42 2.44
N LEU A 89 3.64 14.90 1.97
CA LEU A 89 2.79 15.58 0.98
C LEU A 89 2.23 16.90 1.52
N LEU A 90 1.80 16.93 2.77
CA LEU A 90 1.34 18.15 3.42
C LEU A 90 2.45 19.19 3.56
N THR A 91 3.67 18.75 3.90
CA THR A 91 4.84 19.62 4.02
C THR A 91 5.26 20.18 2.66
N SER A 92 5.06 19.41 1.58
CA SER A 92 5.26 19.85 0.19
C SER A 92 4.12 20.75 -0.32
N GLY A 93 3.15 21.12 0.54
CA GLY A 93 2.05 22.04 0.20
C GLY A 93 0.88 21.40 -0.54
N ARG A 94 0.76 20.06 -0.60
CA ARG A 94 -0.28 19.36 -1.35
C ARG A 94 -1.50 19.05 -0.46
N PRO A 95 -2.73 19.45 -0.87
CA PRO A 95 -3.96 19.01 -0.22
C PRO A 95 -4.03 17.48 -0.24
N THR A 96 -4.01 16.83 0.93
CA THR A 96 -3.92 15.38 1.04
C THR A 96 -5.16 14.82 1.69
N TYR A 97 -5.70 13.78 1.07
CA TYR A 97 -6.91 13.08 1.49
C TYR A 97 -6.62 11.59 1.61
N LEU A 98 -7.47 10.92 2.37
CA LEU A 98 -7.39 9.47 2.57
C LEU A 98 -8.80 8.88 2.52
N VAL A 99 -8.98 7.78 1.82
CA VAL A 99 -10.16 6.94 1.98
C VAL A 99 -9.87 5.84 3.00
N ASP A 100 -10.69 5.76 4.06
CA ASP A 100 -10.61 4.70 5.07
C ASP A 100 -11.81 3.76 4.92
N TYR A 101 -11.53 2.47 4.79
CA TYR A 101 -12.58 1.44 4.63
C TYR A 101 -13.17 0.99 5.98
N GLY A 102 -12.58 1.46 7.09
CA GLY A 102 -12.95 1.02 8.43
C GLY A 102 -12.68 -0.48 8.67
N GLU A 103 -13.27 -1.01 9.70
CA GLU A 103 -13.17 -2.44 10.02
C GLU A 103 -13.95 -3.30 9.04
N ILE A 104 -13.37 -4.41 8.64
CA ILE A 104 -13.99 -5.43 7.78
C ILE A 104 -14.47 -6.58 8.67
N GLY A 105 -15.77 -6.79 8.69
CA GLY A 105 -16.42 -7.82 9.49
C GLY A 105 -17.06 -8.95 8.65
N LEU A 106 -17.72 -9.88 9.32
CA LEU A 106 -18.45 -10.97 8.67
C LEU A 106 -19.63 -10.48 7.83
N SER A 107 -20.22 -9.33 8.17
CA SER A 107 -21.28 -8.67 7.38
C SER A 107 -20.79 -8.24 5.99
N ASP A 108 -19.48 -8.04 5.84
CA ASP A 108 -18.86 -7.56 4.60
C ASP A 108 -18.37 -8.68 3.69
N ARG A 109 -18.60 -9.95 4.07
CA ARG A 109 -18.09 -11.15 3.36
C ARG A 109 -18.48 -11.22 1.89
N ASP A 110 -19.59 -10.61 1.52
CA ASP A 110 -20.12 -10.62 0.16
C ASP A 110 -19.61 -9.46 -0.71
N LEU A 111 -18.81 -8.54 -0.13
CA LEU A 111 -18.17 -7.46 -0.87
C LEU A 111 -17.03 -8.00 -1.72
N GLY A 112 -17.11 -7.79 -3.03
CA GLY A 112 -16.08 -8.11 -4.01
C GLY A 112 -15.20 -6.90 -4.33
N ILE A 113 -14.10 -7.10 -5.06
CA ILE A 113 -13.20 -6.02 -5.51
C ILE A 113 -13.98 -4.95 -6.28
N GLU A 114 -14.97 -5.35 -7.04
CA GLU A 114 -15.82 -4.45 -7.81
C GLU A 114 -16.50 -3.38 -6.95
N PHE A 115 -16.86 -3.68 -5.69
CA PHE A 115 -17.45 -2.69 -4.80
C PHE A 115 -16.53 -1.48 -4.60
N TRP A 116 -15.23 -1.72 -4.38
CA TRP A 116 -14.25 -0.62 -4.27
C TRP A 116 -14.03 0.08 -5.60
N VAL A 117 -13.96 -0.66 -6.70
CA VAL A 117 -13.72 -0.12 -8.05
C VAL A 117 -14.88 0.71 -8.55
N THR A 118 -16.13 0.32 -8.24
CA THR A 118 -17.31 0.95 -8.86
C THR A 118 -18.13 1.85 -7.93
N GLU A 119 -17.90 1.77 -6.62
CA GLU A 119 -18.66 2.55 -5.63
C GLU A 119 -17.74 3.41 -4.75
N VAL A 120 -16.84 2.78 -4.01
CA VAL A 120 -16.03 3.48 -2.98
C VAL A 120 -15.09 4.50 -3.61
N ILE A 121 -14.21 4.07 -4.52
CA ILE A 121 -13.19 4.97 -5.07
C ILE A 121 -13.76 6.02 -6.02
N PRO A 122 -14.74 5.72 -6.90
CA PRO A 122 -15.40 6.77 -7.67
C PRO A 122 -16.07 7.85 -6.82
N ASN A 123 -16.75 7.45 -5.71
CA ASN A 123 -17.33 8.41 -4.77
C ASN A 123 -16.24 9.26 -4.10
N ALA A 124 -15.17 8.61 -3.60
CA ALA A 124 -14.07 9.30 -2.95
C ALA A 124 -13.42 10.34 -3.88
N ILE A 125 -13.17 9.99 -5.15
CA ILE A 125 -12.60 10.91 -6.14
C ILE A 125 -13.50 12.13 -6.34
N ARG A 126 -14.83 11.94 -6.51
CA ARG A 126 -15.77 13.06 -6.68
C ARG A 126 -15.80 13.96 -5.45
N LYS A 127 -15.88 13.38 -4.26
CA LYS A 127 -15.92 14.14 -2.99
C LYS A 127 -14.63 14.93 -2.74
N VAL A 128 -13.49 14.34 -3.04
CA VAL A 128 -12.19 15.03 -2.93
C VAL A 128 -12.09 16.17 -3.95
N SER A 129 -12.50 15.93 -5.18
CA SER A 129 -12.53 16.99 -6.21
C SER A 129 -13.47 18.13 -5.81
N GLU A 130 -14.69 17.82 -5.33
CA GLU A 130 -15.67 18.80 -4.85
C GLU A 130 -15.10 19.64 -3.71
N ASP A 131 -14.53 19.01 -2.68
CA ASP A 131 -13.93 19.71 -1.52
C ASP A 131 -12.70 20.55 -1.92
N ALA A 132 -11.98 20.14 -2.97
CA ALA A 132 -10.85 20.86 -3.55
C ALA A 132 -11.24 21.92 -4.60
N GLY A 133 -12.51 22.29 -4.71
CA GLY A 133 -12.98 23.31 -5.65
C GLY A 133 -13.08 22.86 -7.11
N GLY A 134 -13.34 21.57 -7.35
CA GLY A 134 -13.50 20.98 -8.68
C GLY A 134 -12.19 20.58 -9.36
N LYS A 135 -11.06 20.62 -8.66
CA LYS A 135 -9.76 20.23 -9.20
C LYS A 135 -9.69 18.72 -9.46
N PRO A 136 -8.96 18.29 -10.51
CA PRO A 136 -8.69 16.87 -10.71
C PRO A 136 -7.75 16.31 -9.64
N VAL A 137 -7.90 15.02 -9.36
CA VAL A 137 -7.31 14.33 -8.20
C VAL A 137 -6.16 13.43 -8.63
N HIS A 138 -5.02 13.54 -7.98
CA HIS A 138 -3.95 12.55 -8.05
C HIS A 138 -4.28 11.36 -7.16
N LEU A 139 -4.25 10.15 -7.69
CA LEU A 139 -4.44 8.93 -6.91
C LEU A 139 -3.07 8.34 -6.54
N ILE A 140 -2.85 8.03 -5.27
CA ILE A 140 -1.66 7.26 -4.82
C ILE A 140 -2.15 6.02 -4.09
N GLY A 141 -1.95 4.85 -4.69
CA GLY A 141 -2.37 3.57 -4.13
C GLY A 141 -1.20 2.63 -3.82
N TRP A 142 -1.27 1.94 -2.68
CA TRP A 142 -0.30 0.91 -2.33
C TRP A 142 -0.89 -0.49 -2.53
N CYS A 143 -0.11 -1.41 -3.15
CA CYS A 143 -0.49 -2.81 -3.35
C CYS A 143 -1.86 -2.94 -4.06
N LEU A 144 -2.85 -3.59 -3.44
CA LEU A 144 -4.22 -3.68 -3.96
C LEU A 144 -4.90 -2.30 -4.07
N GLY A 145 -4.51 -1.30 -3.27
CA GLY A 145 -5.03 0.06 -3.41
C GLY A 145 -4.63 0.70 -4.73
N GLY A 146 -3.40 0.49 -5.19
CA GLY A 146 -2.97 0.91 -6.53
C GLY A 146 -3.70 0.17 -7.64
N LEU A 147 -3.91 -1.14 -7.46
CA LEU A 147 -4.70 -1.93 -8.41
C LEU A 147 -6.15 -1.45 -8.50
N ILE A 148 -6.81 -1.18 -7.37
CA ILE A 148 -8.18 -0.65 -7.34
C ILE A 148 -8.22 0.72 -8.03
N SER A 149 -7.23 1.59 -7.76
CA SER A 149 -7.13 2.92 -8.38
C SER A 149 -7.04 2.85 -9.90
N ILE A 150 -6.17 2.02 -10.45
CA ILE A 150 -6.01 1.91 -11.91
C ILE A 150 -7.22 1.24 -12.58
N LEU A 151 -7.83 0.25 -11.92
CA LEU A 151 -9.07 -0.37 -12.40
C LEU A 151 -10.25 0.62 -12.39
N THR A 152 -10.36 1.47 -11.37
CA THR A 152 -11.36 2.56 -11.34
C THR A 152 -11.13 3.53 -12.47
N THR A 153 -9.88 3.92 -12.74
CA THR A 153 -9.51 4.82 -13.82
C THR A 153 -9.87 4.24 -15.20
N ALA A 154 -9.64 2.94 -15.40
CA ALA A 154 -10.03 2.24 -16.62
C ALA A 154 -11.55 2.05 -16.75
N ALA A 155 -12.26 1.95 -15.63
CA ALA A 155 -13.71 1.74 -15.62
C ALA A 155 -14.50 3.02 -15.90
N TYR A 156 -13.95 4.21 -15.70
CA TYR A 156 -14.66 5.48 -15.79
C TYR A 156 -13.81 6.55 -16.48
N ASP A 157 -14.30 7.07 -17.58
CA ASP A 157 -13.69 8.15 -18.37
C ASP A 157 -14.07 9.56 -17.90
N ASN A 158 -15.08 9.67 -17.03
CA ASN A 158 -15.67 10.93 -16.58
C ASN A 158 -15.30 11.29 -15.12
N LEU A 159 -14.39 10.58 -14.49
CA LEU A 159 -13.90 10.95 -13.16
C LEU A 159 -12.80 12.02 -13.28
N PRO A 160 -12.77 13.00 -12.36
CA PRO A 160 -11.76 14.04 -12.35
C PRO A 160 -10.41 13.49 -11.80
N ILE A 161 -9.80 12.58 -12.55
CA ILE A 161 -8.51 11.97 -12.21
C ILE A 161 -7.40 12.68 -13.00
N LYS A 162 -6.36 13.15 -12.30
CA LYS A 162 -5.22 13.80 -12.91
C LYS A 162 -4.11 12.82 -13.27
N SER A 163 -3.77 11.93 -12.36
CA SER A 163 -2.77 10.88 -12.56
C SER A 163 -2.97 9.74 -11.55
N VAL A 164 -2.33 8.60 -11.82
CA VAL A 164 -2.32 7.45 -10.91
C VAL A 164 -0.88 7.05 -10.59
N THR A 165 -0.55 7.05 -9.32
CA THR A 165 0.69 6.49 -8.79
C THR A 165 0.39 5.18 -8.06
N MET A 166 1.04 4.12 -8.46
CA MET A 166 0.94 2.80 -7.83
C MET A 166 2.26 2.44 -7.18
N VAL A 167 2.21 1.94 -5.94
CA VAL A 167 3.39 1.46 -5.22
C VAL A 167 3.21 -0.02 -4.92
N ALA A 168 4.12 -0.87 -5.40
CA ALA A 168 4.13 -2.31 -5.17
C ALA A 168 2.81 -3.01 -5.56
N SER A 169 2.19 -2.64 -6.68
CA SER A 169 0.92 -3.23 -7.17
C SER A 169 1.19 -4.39 -8.14
N PRO A 170 0.50 -5.55 -8.00
CA PRO A 170 0.75 -6.74 -8.81
C PRO A 170 -0.06 -6.73 -10.12
N PHE A 171 0.59 -7.09 -11.24
CA PHE A 171 -0.07 -7.23 -12.55
C PHE A 171 0.11 -8.61 -13.17
N ASP A 172 1.33 -9.12 -13.30
CA ASP A 172 1.55 -10.46 -13.89
C ASP A 172 2.20 -11.42 -12.89
N LEU A 173 1.40 -12.24 -12.23
CA LEU A 173 1.86 -13.23 -11.28
C LEU A 173 2.53 -14.47 -11.94
N SER A 174 2.52 -14.58 -13.28
CA SER A 174 3.30 -15.60 -13.96
C SER A 174 4.80 -15.30 -13.92
N LYS A 175 5.17 -14.04 -13.69
CA LYS A 175 6.54 -13.57 -13.50
C LYS A 175 7.04 -13.74 -12.05
N HIS A 176 6.17 -14.18 -11.12
CA HIS A 176 6.53 -14.36 -9.71
C HIS A 176 7.23 -15.70 -9.47
N PRO A 177 8.46 -15.75 -8.91
CA PRO A 177 9.28 -16.97 -8.84
C PRO A 177 8.64 -18.11 -8.04
N VAL A 178 7.87 -17.79 -6.98
CA VAL A 178 7.21 -18.80 -6.12
C VAL A 178 5.80 -19.10 -6.61
N VAL A 179 5.04 -18.09 -7.03
CA VAL A 179 3.63 -18.25 -7.44
C VAL A 179 3.51 -18.95 -8.80
N ALA A 180 4.40 -18.67 -9.73
CA ALA A 180 4.35 -19.26 -11.08
C ALA A 180 4.39 -20.80 -11.08
N PRO A 181 5.28 -21.48 -10.36
CA PRO A 181 5.27 -22.95 -10.26
C PRO A 181 4.00 -23.49 -9.58
N LEU A 182 3.54 -22.84 -8.49
CA LEU A 182 2.33 -23.23 -7.78
C LEU A 182 1.07 -23.09 -8.64
N ARG A 183 1.01 -22.06 -9.49
CA ARG A 183 -0.07 -21.89 -10.47
C ARG A 183 -0.10 -23.03 -11.49
N ARG A 184 1.07 -23.43 -11.99
CA ARG A 184 1.18 -24.55 -12.94
C ARG A 184 0.68 -25.85 -12.29
N ALA A 185 1.09 -26.14 -11.06
CA ALA A 185 0.60 -27.29 -10.30
C ALA A 185 -0.91 -27.20 -9.97
N GLY A 186 -1.39 -25.99 -9.62
CA GLY A 186 -2.79 -25.74 -9.29
C GLY A 186 -3.77 -25.92 -10.45
N LYS A 187 -3.31 -25.85 -11.71
CA LYS A 187 -4.14 -26.14 -12.88
C LYS A 187 -4.66 -27.58 -12.86
N TYR A 188 -3.92 -28.54 -12.30
CA TYR A 188 -4.34 -29.95 -12.18
C TYR A 188 -5.40 -30.17 -11.09
N THR A 189 -5.40 -29.37 -10.02
CA THR A 189 -6.39 -29.48 -8.92
C THR A 189 -7.59 -28.54 -9.09
N GLY A 190 -7.56 -27.69 -10.11
CA GLY A 190 -8.61 -26.68 -10.39
C GLY A 190 -8.77 -25.65 -9.28
N GLY A 191 -7.81 -25.54 -8.35
CA GLY A 191 -7.87 -24.62 -7.21
C GLY A 191 -9.07 -24.84 -6.26
N ARG A 192 -9.82 -25.94 -6.41
CA ARG A 192 -11.05 -26.23 -5.66
C ARG A 192 -10.81 -26.31 -4.16
N ILE A 193 -9.67 -26.89 -3.74
CA ILE A 193 -9.34 -27.07 -2.31
C ILE A 193 -9.22 -25.70 -1.62
N VAL A 194 -8.41 -24.82 -2.16
CA VAL A 194 -8.19 -23.47 -1.59
C VAL A 194 -9.46 -22.63 -1.70
N GLY A 195 -10.13 -22.67 -2.86
CA GLY A 195 -11.38 -21.92 -3.06
C GLY A 195 -12.50 -22.38 -2.11
N THR A 196 -12.61 -23.69 -1.82
CA THR A 196 -13.59 -24.21 -0.86
C THR A 196 -13.24 -23.79 0.57
N ALA A 197 -11.95 -23.86 0.95
CA ALA A 197 -11.50 -23.41 2.27
C ALA A 197 -11.81 -21.92 2.49
N LEU A 198 -11.52 -21.05 1.51
CA LEU A 198 -11.83 -19.61 1.58
C LEU A 198 -13.33 -19.33 1.65
N LYS A 199 -14.16 -20.10 0.95
CA LYS A 199 -15.63 -19.98 1.03
C LYS A 199 -16.16 -20.38 2.41
N VAL A 200 -15.65 -21.47 2.97
CA VAL A 200 -16.06 -21.96 4.29
C VAL A 200 -15.65 -20.99 5.40
N LEU A 201 -14.46 -20.41 5.31
CA LEU A 201 -13.94 -19.42 6.26
C LEU A 201 -14.60 -18.02 6.12
N GLY A 202 -15.36 -17.79 5.05
CA GLY A 202 -15.97 -16.48 4.81
C GLY A 202 -14.96 -15.36 4.48
N GLY A 203 -13.71 -15.71 4.15
CA GLY A 203 -12.61 -14.79 3.86
C GLY A 203 -11.32 -15.17 4.57
N LEU A 204 -10.38 -14.22 4.64
CA LEU A 204 -9.17 -14.33 5.47
C LEU A 204 -9.37 -13.50 6.75
N PRO A 205 -9.59 -14.14 7.90
CA PRO A 205 -9.67 -13.44 9.17
C PRO A 205 -8.39 -12.67 9.49
N ALA A 206 -8.49 -11.52 10.17
CA ALA A 206 -7.36 -10.68 10.55
C ALA A 206 -6.24 -11.46 11.27
N MET A 207 -6.61 -12.43 12.12
CA MET A 207 -5.67 -13.30 12.82
C MET A 207 -4.81 -14.17 11.89
N ILE A 208 -5.20 -14.36 10.63
CA ILE A 208 -4.42 -15.11 9.62
C ILE A 208 -3.65 -14.15 8.73
N VAL A 209 -4.20 -12.98 8.41
CA VAL A 209 -3.60 -12.00 7.48
C VAL A 209 -2.23 -11.54 7.99
N GLY A 210 -2.13 -11.05 9.21
CA GLY A 210 -0.87 -10.58 9.79
C GLY A 210 0.23 -11.67 9.81
N PRO A 211 -0.01 -12.86 10.37
CA PRO A 211 0.94 -13.98 10.31
C PRO A 211 1.33 -14.40 8.89
N ALA A 212 0.39 -14.41 7.93
CA ALA A 212 0.69 -14.74 6.53
C ALA A 212 1.66 -13.73 5.91
N PHE A 213 1.43 -12.42 6.13
CA PHE A 213 2.37 -11.39 5.71
C PHE A 213 3.74 -11.51 6.40
N LYS A 214 3.78 -11.81 7.71
CA LYS A 214 5.03 -12.06 8.43
C LYS A 214 5.79 -13.26 7.88
N ALA A 215 5.08 -14.32 7.47
CA ALA A 215 5.69 -15.51 6.89
C ALA A 215 6.42 -15.24 5.57
N THR A 216 5.96 -14.28 4.76
CA THR A 216 6.66 -13.86 3.52
C THR A 216 8.01 -13.20 3.81
N SER A 217 8.22 -12.71 5.03
CA SER A 217 9.46 -12.07 5.49
C SER A 217 10.11 -12.84 6.67
N LEU A 218 9.90 -14.16 6.74
CA LEU A 218 10.35 -15.01 7.87
C LEU A 218 11.83 -14.82 8.20
N THR A 219 12.70 -14.69 7.20
CA THR A 219 14.14 -14.45 7.41
C THR A 219 14.42 -13.13 8.13
N VAL A 220 13.61 -12.10 7.91
CA VAL A 220 13.71 -10.80 8.61
C VAL A 220 13.29 -10.98 10.07
N TYR A 221 12.18 -11.69 10.32
CA TYR A 221 11.69 -11.94 11.67
C TYR A 221 12.64 -12.82 12.47
N LEU A 222 13.23 -13.85 11.90
CA LEU A 222 14.24 -14.71 12.56
C LEU A 222 15.52 -13.95 12.93
N LYS A 223 15.94 -12.99 12.11
CA LYS A 223 17.11 -12.15 12.35
C LYS A 223 16.81 -10.95 13.27
N LYS A 224 15.55 -10.65 13.53
CA LYS A 224 15.10 -9.47 14.28
C LYS A 224 15.77 -9.31 15.64
N PRO A 225 15.88 -10.34 16.53
CA PRO A 225 16.54 -10.17 17.83
C PRO A 225 17.99 -9.70 17.70
N LYS A 226 18.76 -10.30 16.79
CA LYS A 226 20.16 -9.87 16.53
C LYS A 226 20.20 -8.45 15.99
N THR A 227 19.28 -8.09 15.11
CA THR A 227 19.19 -6.77 14.50
C THR A 227 18.85 -5.71 15.54
N LEU A 228 17.90 -5.97 16.44
CA LEU A 228 17.57 -5.07 17.56
C LEU A 228 18.75 -4.84 18.50
N ILE A 229 19.49 -5.91 18.86
CA ILE A 229 20.70 -5.81 19.69
C ILE A 229 21.79 -5.00 18.96
N LYS A 230 21.95 -5.21 17.66
CA LYS A 230 22.92 -4.48 16.83
C LYS A 230 22.61 -2.99 16.76
N HIS A 231 21.36 -2.59 16.67
CA HIS A 231 20.89 -1.21 16.48
C HIS A 231 20.24 -0.61 17.73
N ARG A 232 20.50 -1.14 18.93
CA ARG A 232 19.86 -0.69 20.18
C ARG A 232 20.14 0.78 20.54
N ASP A 233 21.16 1.37 19.97
CA ASP A 233 21.55 2.78 20.10
C ASP A 233 21.01 3.68 18.95
N ASP A 234 20.39 3.10 17.92
CA ASP A 234 19.74 3.80 16.82
C ASP A 234 18.22 3.92 17.08
N ARG A 235 17.81 5.07 17.65
CA ARG A 235 16.40 5.34 18.02
C ARG A 235 15.47 5.27 16.82
N GLU A 236 15.89 5.86 15.69
CA GLU A 236 15.09 5.90 14.47
C GLU A 236 14.86 4.51 13.90
N PHE A 237 15.88 3.66 13.94
CA PHE A 237 15.76 2.27 13.53
C PHE A 237 14.78 1.49 14.41
N LEU A 238 14.87 1.66 15.74
CA LEU A 238 13.98 0.99 16.69
C LEU A 238 12.53 1.48 16.55
N ALA A 239 12.31 2.79 16.41
CA ALA A 239 11.00 3.37 16.16
C ALA A 239 10.37 2.86 14.84
N GLN A 240 11.19 2.69 13.81
CA GLN A 240 10.71 2.14 12.53
C GLN A 240 10.24 0.69 12.68
N ILE A 241 11.02 -0.17 13.36
CA ILE A 241 10.63 -1.56 13.59
C ILE A 241 9.34 -1.63 14.42
N GLU A 242 9.25 -0.82 15.47
CA GLU A 242 8.07 -0.78 16.34
C GLU A 242 6.82 -0.38 15.57
N ALA A 243 6.89 0.69 14.78
CA ALA A 243 5.76 1.17 13.99
C ALA A 243 5.33 0.14 12.92
N VAL A 244 6.28 -0.52 12.23
CA VAL A 244 6.00 -1.60 11.28
C VAL A 244 5.35 -2.79 11.98
N ASP A 245 5.84 -3.19 13.16
CA ASP A 245 5.22 -4.27 13.94
C ASP A 245 3.79 -3.92 14.36
N GLY A 246 3.57 -2.68 14.80
CA GLY A 246 2.24 -2.18 15.12
C GLY A 246 1.28 -2.30 13.94
N LEU A 247 1.69 -1.84 12.75
CA LEU A 247 0.90 -1.96 11.53
C LEU A 247 0.63 -3.43 11.17
N MET A 248 1.64 -4.30 11.25
CA MET A 248 1.48 -5.74 10.95
C MET A 248 0.59 -6.47 11.96
N ASN A 249 0.54 -6.02 13.20
CA ASN A 249 -0.32 -6.59 14.24
C ASN A 249 -1.77 -6.08 14.14
N SER A 250 -1.99 -4.95 13.48
CA SER A 250 -3.30 -4.32 13.28
C SER A 250 -3.86 -4.54 11.87
N MET A 251 -3.39 -5.56 11.15
CA MET A 251 -3.93 -5.93 9.84
C MET A 251 -5.40 -6.28 9.94
N LEU A 252 -6.19 -5.82 8.96
CA LEU A 252 -7.62 -6.04 8.88
C LEU A 252 -7.94 -7.38 8.21
N ALA A 253 -9.15 -7.86 8.41
CA ALA A 253 -9.67 -8.99 7.65
C ALA A 253 -9.86 -8.61 6.17
N TYR A 254 -9.80 -9.61 5.30
CA TYR A 254 -10.21 -9.45 3.90
C TYR A 254 -11.65 -9.95 3.73
N PRO A 255 -12.52 -9.21 3.03
CA PRO A 255 -13.86 -9.71 2.70
C PRO A 255 -13.78 -11.02 1.93
N GLY A 256 -14.70 -11.95 2.24
CA GLY A 256 -14.65 -13.31 1.69
C GLY A 256 -14.66 -13.35 0.17
N ARG A 257 -15.57 -12.59 -0.45
CA ARG A 257 -15.69 -12.53 -1.90
C ARG A 257 -14.49 -11.85 -2.54
N ALA A 258 -13.99 -10.72 -1.99
CA ALA A 258 -12.79 -10.07 -2.49
C ALA A 258 -11.57 -11.00 -2.40
N THR A 259 -11.39 -11.71 -1.28
CA THR A 259 -10.32 -12.70 -1.12
C THR A 259 -10.38 -13.79 -2.20
N LEU A 260 -11.57 -14.33 -2.42
CA LEU A 260 -11.78 -15.37 -3.43
C LEU A 260 -11.48 -14.83 -4.84
N GLN A 261 -11.86 -13.61 -5.13
CA GLN A 261 -11.58 -12.95 -6.41
C GLN A 261 -10.08 -12.71 -6.61
N VAL A 262 -9.36 -12.20 -5.59
CA VAL A 262 -7.89 -12.08 -5.64
C VAL A 262 -7.27 -13.44 -5.97
N TYR A 263 -7.66 -14.49 -5.25
CA TYR A 263 -7.13 -15.81 -5.50
C TYR A 263 -7.46 -16.34 -6.89
N GLN A 264 -8.73 -16.29 -7.31
CA GLN A 264 -9.17 -16.87 -8.58
C GLN A 264 -8.72 -16.06 -9.80
N ARG A 265 -8.85 -14.73 -9.75
CA ARG A 265 -8.60 -13.85 -10.89
C ARG A 265 -7.13 -13.49 -11.01
N LEU A 266 -6.48 -13.08 -9.89
CA LEU A 266 -5.09 -12.66 -9.94
C LEU A 266 -4.13 -13.87 -9.83
N VAL A 267 -4.34 -14.76 -8.84
CA VAL A 267 -3.39 -15.86 -8.63
C VAL A 267 -3.61 -17.00 -9.62
N GLN A 268 -4.83 -17.53 -9.78
CA GLN A 268 -5.07 -18.68 -10.64
C GLN A 268 -5.11 -18.33 -12.12
N ARG A 269 -6.03 -17.42 -12.52
CA ARG A 269 -6.25 -17.08 -13.92
C ARG A 269 -5.27 -16.05 -14.45
N ASN A 270 -4.72 -15.19 -13.55
CA ASN A 270 -3.81 -14.09 -13.91
C ASN A 270 -4.42 -13.14 -14.94
N GLU A 271 -5.69 -12.80 -14.77
CA GLU A 271 -6.46 -11.99 -15.71
C GLU A 271 -5.80 -10.65 -16.03
N LEU A 272 -5.13 -10.05 -15.06
CA LEU A 272 -4.45 -8.76 -15.24
C LEU A 272 -3.20 -8.82 -16.13
N ALA A 273 -2.63 -9.99 -16.37
CA ALA A 273 -1.49 -10.08 -17.29
C ALA A 273 -1.88 -9.70 -18.74
N ASP A 274 -3.15 -9.85 -19.08
CA ASP A 274 -3.69 -9.43 -20.39
C ASP A 274 -4.35 -8.04 -20.31
N GLY A 275 -4.20 -7.33 -19.20
CA GLY A 275 -4.78 -6.00 -18.96
C GLY A 275 -6.30 -5.97 -18.79
N LYS A 276 -6.95 -7.14 -18.68
CA LYS A 276 -8.41 -7.25 -18.68
C LYS A 276 -8.92 -8.00 -17.47
N ILE A 277 -9.94 -7.45 -16.83
CA ILE A 277 -10.60 -8.10 -15.71
C ILE A 277 -12.12 -7.93 -15.79
N GLY A 278 -12.87 -8.99 -15.48
CA GLY A 278 -14.33 -8.91 -15.47
C GLY A 278 -14.83 -7.95 -14.38
N GLY A 279 -15.57 -6.91 -14.79
CA GLY A 279 -16.33 -6.03 -13.90
C GLY A 279 -17.75 -6.55 -13.65
N PRO A 280 -18.59 -5.79 -12.90
CA PRO A 280 -19.96 -6.20 -12.60
C PRO A 280 -20.84 -6.33 -13.85
N ASN A 281 -20.73 -5.38 -14.78
CA ASN A 281 -21.58 -5.29 -15.97
C ASN A 281 -20.81 -5.27 -17.28
N ARG A 282 -19.48 -5.12 -17.23
CA ARG A 282 -18.60 -5.07 -18.39
C ARG A 282 -17.18 -5.55 -18.06
N LEU A 283 -16.42 -5.86 -19.08
CA LEU A 283 -15.00 -6.06 -18.97
C LEU A 283 -14.32 -4.70 -18.69
N ILE A 284 -13.43 -4.65 -17.72
CA ILE A 284 -12.54 -3.50 -17.50
C ILE A 284 -11.25 -3.78 -18.24
N ASP A 285 -10.85 -2.88 -19.12
CA ASP A 285 -9.64 -2.98 -19.94
C ASP A 285 -8.68 -1.85 -19.55
N LEU A 286 -7.46 -2.19 -19.14
CA LEU A 286 -6.45 -1.20 -18.78
C LEU A 286 -6.00 -0.34 -19.98
N ALA A 287 -6.26 -0.78 -21.20
CA ALA A 287 -6.08 0.06 -22.39
C ALA A 287 -7.00 1.30 -22.40
N ASP A 288 -8.05 1.34 -21.57
CA ASP A 288 -8.93 2.53 -21.46
C ASP A 288 -8.36 3.64 -20.56
N VAL A 289 -7.22 3.41 -19.89
CA VAL A 289 -6.53 4.43 -19.08
C VAL A 289 -5.92 5.51 -19.99
N ARG A 290 -6.30 6.78 -19.75
CA ARG A 290 -5.89 7.95 -20.56
C ARG A 290 -5.24 9.05 -19.74
N VAL A 291 -4.86 8.77 -18.50
CA VAL A 291 -4.14 9.69 -17.62
C VAL A 291 -2.70 9.21 -17.40
N PRO A 292 -1.77 10.10 -17.03
CA PRO A 292 -0.41 9.71 -16.68
C PRO A 292 -0.38 8.71 -15.54
N VAL A 293 0.51 7.73 -15.64
CA VAL A 293 0.65 6.64 -14.67
C VAL A 293 2.11 6.47 -14.26
N MET A 294 2.35 6.38 -12.96
CA MET A 294 3.63 5.94 -12.40
C MET A 294 3.45 4.66 -11.60
N ASN A 295 4.36 3.70 -11.77
CA ASN A 295 4.43 2.51 -10.94
C ASN A 295 5.80 2.36 -10.30
N VAL A 296 5.84 2.34 -8.96
CA VAL A 296 7.08 2.17 -8.18
C VAL A 296 7.13 0.77 -7.61
N ALA A 297 8.18 0.02 -7.94
CA ALA A 297 8.43 -1.33 -7.42
C ALA A 297 9.55 -1.33 -6.38
N GLY A 298 9.43 -2.17 -5.35
CA GLY A 298 10.50 -2.39 -4.39
C GLY A 298 11.56 -3.36 -4.92
N SER A 299 12.84 -2.98 -4.92
CA SER A 299 13.93 -3.81 -5.45
C SER A 299 14.13 -5.14 -4.70
N SER A 300 13.67 -5.23 -3.46
CA SER A 300 13.71 -6.45 -2.64
C SER A 300 12.32 -6.93 -2.22
N ASP A 301 11.29 -6.54 -2.96
CA ASP A 301 9.91 -6.97 -2.72
C ASP A 301 9.73 -8.44 -3.12
N VAL A 302 9.45 -9.29 -2.13
CA VAL A 302 9.21 -10.74 -2.33
C VAL A 302 7.74 -11.06 -2.57
N LEU A 303 6.82 -10.12 -2.29
CA LEU A 303 5.38 -10.28 -2.54
C LEU A 303 5.02 -9.85 -3.95
N VAL A 304 5.58 -8.72 -4.40
CA VAL A 304 5.36 -8.16 -5.72
C VAL A 304 6.73 -7.81 -6.33
N PRO A 305 7.48 -8.81 -6.82
CA PRO A 305 8.76 -8.58 -7.49
C PRO A 305 8.64 -7.55 -8.62
N VAL A 306 9.73 -6.84 -8.91
CA VAL A 306 9.79 -5.79 -9.94
C VAL A 306 9.16 -6.23 -11.27
N ALA A 307 9.49 -7.43 -11.74
CA ALA A 307 8.93 -7.96 -12.99
C ALA A 307 7.42 -8.16 -12.97
N VAL A 308 6.84 -8.44 -11.78
CA VAL A 308 5.38 -8.57 -11.58
C VAL A 308 4.72 -7.20 -11.61
N ALA A 309 5.31 -6.21 -10.92
CA ALA A 309 4.78 -4.85 -10.84
C ALA A 309 4.90 -4.12 -12.18
N HIS A 310 6.08 -4.12 -12.78
CA HIS A 310 6.39 -3.34 -14.00
C HIS A 310 5.71 -3.88 -15.26
N HIS A 311 5.08 -5.04 -15.22
CA HIS A 311 4.27 -5.53 -16.33
C HIS A 311 3.15 -4.55 -16.72
N VAL A 312 2.69 -3.70 -15.82
CA VAL A 312 1.69 -2.67 -16.12
C VAL A 312 2.09 -1.76 -17.30
N GLY A 313 3.38 -1.54 -17.52
CA GLY A 313 3.86 -0.74 -18.65
C GLY A 313 3.47 -1.28 -20.02
N GLU A 314 3.26 -2.60 -20.12
CA GLU A 314 2.81 -3.25 -21.35
C GLU A 314 1.27 -3.15 -21.57
N LEU A 315 0.53 -2.73 -20.52
CA LEU A 315 -0.93 -2.80 -20.46
C LEU A 315 -1.63 -1.44 -20.66
N LEU A 316 -0.87 -0.34 -20.79
CA LEU A 316 -1.38 1.03 -20.80
C LEU A 316 -1.06 1.78 -22.12
N PRO A 317 -1.45 1.25 -23.28
CA PRO A 317 -1.05 1.82 -24.58
C PRO A 317 -1.61 3.23 -24.84
N ASN A 318 -2.66 3.65 -24.14
CA ASN A 318 -3.32 4.93 -24.33
C ASN A 318 -3.04 5.94 -23.19
N SER A 319 -2.24 5.56 -22.20
CA SER A 319 -1.75 6.50 -21.19
C SER A 319 -0.71 7.45 -21.83
N PRO A 320 -0.81 8.77 -21.60
CA PRO A 320 0.11 9.73 -22.21
C PRO A 320 1.54 9.69 -21.65
N ASP A 321 1.71 9.18 -20.42
CA ASP A 321 3.01 8.99 -19.77
C ASP A 321 2.95 7.78 -18.84
N VAL A 322 3.86 6.82 -19.02
CA VAL A 322 3.96 5.62 -18.18
C VAL A 322 5.36 5.51 -17.62
N ARG A 323 5.52 5.75 -16.33
CA ARG A 323 6.80 5.68 -15.63
C ARG A 323 6.91 4.42 -14.78
N LEU A 324 7.99 3.69 -14.98
CA LEU A 324 8.31 2.47 -14.24
C LEU A 324 9.56 2.71 -13.41
N GLU A 325 9.37 2.91 -12.11
CA GLU A 325 10.43 3.26 -11.18
C GLU A 325 10.73 2.10 -10.21
N THR A 326 11.99 1.94 -9.85
CA THR A 326 12.42 0.95 -8.87
C THR A 326 13.14 1.63 -7.71
N ALA A 327 12.61 1.46 -6.50
CA ALA A 327 13.19 2.04 -5.30
C ALA A 327 13.71 0.96 -4.33
N PRO A 328 14.67 1.27 -3.45
CA PRO A 328 15.12 0.35 -2.41
C PRO A 328 13.98 0.00 -1.43
N GLY A 329 13.86 -1.27 -1.06
CA GLY A 329 12.90 -1.75 -0.06
C GLY A 329 12.15 -3.00 -0.49
N GLY A 330 11.54 -3.66 0.49
CA GLY A 330 10.54 -4.71 0.30
C GLY A 330 9.15 -4.11 0.18
N HIS A 331 8.11 -4.95 0.25
CA HIS A 331 6.71 -4.57 -0.03
C HIS A 331 6.20 -3.35 0.74
N LEU A 332 6.40 -3.30 2.05
CA LEU A 332 6.10 -2.12 2.87
C LEU A 332 7.25 -1.11 2.87
N GLY A 333 8.49 -1.60 2.80
CA GLY A 333 9.68 -0.76 2.89
C GLY A 333 9.83 0.23 1.73
N VAL A 334 9.33 -0.10 0.54
CA VAL A 334 9.32 0.83 -0.61
C VAL A 334 8.42 2.03 -0.35
N LEU A 335 7.35 1.89 0.43
CA LEU A 335 6.43 2.97 0.79
C LEU A 335 6.89 3.73 2.05
N THR A 336 7.32 3.01 3.08
CA THR A 336 7.56 3.56 4.44
C THR A 336 8.93 3.21 5.00
N GLY A 337 9.86 2.74 4.19
CA GLY A 337 11.23 2.45 4.62
C GLY A 337 12.03 3.71 4.92
N ARG A 338 13.17 3.56 5.60
CA ARG A 338 14.06 4.69 5.95
C ARG A 338 14.58 5.45 4.72
N SER A 339 14.70 4.79 3.57
CA SER A 339 15.10 5.41 2.30
C SER A 339 13.91 5.96 1.50
N ALA A 340 12.67 5.67 1.89
CA ALA A 340 11.49 6.04 1.09
C ALA A 340 11.41 7.56 0.84
N ALA A 341 11.73 8.38 1.85
CA ALA A 341 11.71 9.84 1.73
C ALA A 341 12.67 10.37 0.65
N THR A 342 13.84 9.75 0.47
CA THR A 342 14.84 10.18 -0.51
C THR A 342 14.76 9.40 -1.83
N THR A 343 13.84 8.46 -1.95
CA THR A 343 13.66 7.63 -3.16
C THR A 343 12.21 7.67 -3.62
N THR A 344 11.35 6.81 -3.12
CA THR A 344 9.95 6.68 -3.56
C THR A 344 9.19 8.00 -3.47
N TRP A 345 9.31 8.74 -2.36
CA TRP A 345 8.58 10.01 -2.20
C TRP A 345 9.12 11.11 -3.10
N ALA A 346 10.43 11.15 -3.29
CA ALA A 346 11.03 12.08 -4.26
C ALA A 346 10.60 11.78 -5.71
N MET A 347 10.48 10.50 -6.09
CA MET A 347 9.92 10.09 -7.38
C MET A 347 8.44 10.50 -7.50
N ILE A 348 7.67 10.36 -6.41
CA ILE A 348 6.27 10.81 -6.37
C ILE A 348 6.20 12.32 -6.58
N ASP A 349 6.98 13.11 -5.84
CA ASP A 349 6.99 14.57 -5.98
C ASP A 349 7.34 14.98 -7.41
N ASP A 350 8.41 14.43 -7.98
CA ASP A 350 8.83 14.71 -9.36
C ASP A 350 7.73 14.38 -10.38
N PHE A 351 7.07 13.23 -10.21
CA PHE A 351 5.97 12.83 -11.09
C PHE A 351 4.76 13.76 -10.98
N LEU A 352 4.36 14.12 -9.75
CA LEU A 352 3.21 15.00 -9.54
C LEU A 352 3.47 16.41 -10.03
N ASP A 353 4.71 16.95 -9.87
CA ASP A 353 5.10 18.31 -10.29
C ASP A 353 5.15 18.46 -11.80
N GLN A 354 5.39 17.38 -12.54
CA GLN A 354 5.43 17.39 -14.00
C GLN A 354 4.06 17.26 -14.66
N GLN A 355 2.99 17.05 -13.89
CA GLN A 355 1.66 16.99 -14.48
C GLN A 355 1.17 18.41 -14.80
N PRO A 356 0.71 18.68 -16.04
CA PRO A 356 0.28 20.03 -16.45
C PRO A 356 -0.88 20.51 -15.57
N ALA A 357 -0.94 21.82 -15.31
CA ALA A 357 -1.95 22.46 -14.49
C ALA A 357 -3.38 22.29 -15.07
#